data_9620b025020b8c65c4207e900d3f08b2
#
_entry.id   9620b025020b8c65c4207e900d3f08b2
#
_cell.length_a   1.000
_cell.length_b   1.000
_cell.length_c   1.000
_cell.angle_alpha   90.00
_cell.angle_beta   90.00
_cell.angle_gamma   90.00
#
_symmetry.space_group_name_H-M   'P 1'
#
loop_
_entity.id
_entity.type
_entity.pdbx_description
1 polymer ?
#
loop_
_entity_poly.entity_id
_entity_poly.type
_entity_poly.pdbx_seq_one_letter_code
_entity_poly.pdbx_strand_id
1 'polypeptide(L)'
;MPYQYPHTIENGLGEKIIILGLEPSRDGDKLIAESFCQPGAGPAMHTHFQQDEVFTVLSGKMGHQILGEEPKIAHPGDTVFFKRGTPHKFWVEGQEVLHCSGWVQPAHSTEFFLGAVFAAQNKSGKAEPERFDGAYLLTRYASEYDMLDIPWFVRKIILPIVYVVGMLLGKYKHFEGAPEPLK
;
A
#
# COMPACT_ATOMS: atom_id res chain seq x y z
N MET A 1 6.91 16.75 -8.55
CA MET A 1 8.41 16.84 -8.62
C MET A 1 8.93 15.43 -8.50
N PRO A 2 10.02 15.05 -9.16
CA PRO A 2 10.61 13.73 -8.96
C PRO A 2 11.04 13.58 -7.49
N TYR A 3 10.82 12.39 -6.93
CA TYR A 3 11.26 12.07 -5.58
C TYR A 3 12.80 12.06 -5.50
N GLN A 4 13.32 12.43 -4.33
CA GLN A 4 14.75 12.27 -4.02
C GLN A 4 14.92 11.02 -3.16
N TYR A 5 15.75 10.11 -3.61
CA TYR A 5 16.01 8.85 -2.92
C TYR A 5 17.30 8.87 -2.11
N PRO A 6 17.37 8.16 -0.97
CA PRO A 6 16.24 7.50 -0.34
C PRO A 6 15.31 8.49 0.35
N HIS A 7 14.03 8.16 0.48
CA HIS A 7 13.12 8.89 1.35
C HIS A 7 12.22 7.93 2.15
N THR A 8 11.66 8.45 3.24
CA THR A 8 10.87 7.67 4.18
C THR A 8 9.42 8.14 4.21
N ILE A 9 8.50 7.19 4.21
CA ILE A 9 7.09 7.39 4.52
C ILE A 9 6.71 6.56 5.74
N GLU A 10 5.87 7.08 6.62
CA GLU A 10 5.41 6.39 7.83
C GLU A 10 3.99 6.82 8.19
N ASN A 11 3.21 5.91 8.77
CA ASN A 11 1.81 6.18 9.10
C ASN A 11 1.57 6.50 10.58
N GLY A 12 2.61 6.56 11.41
CA GLY A 12 2.49 6.78 12.85
C GLY A 12 1.76 5.66 13.62
N LEU A 13 1.38 4.58 12.93
CA LEU A 13 0.65 3.43 13.46
C LEU A 13 1.49 2.16 13.50
N GLY A 14 2.80 2.31 13.27
CA GLY A 14 3.75 1.20 13.34
C GLY A 14 4.29 0.73 12.01
N GLU A 15 3.95 1.36 10.89
CA GLU A 15 4.51 1.06 9.59
C GLU A 15 5.40 2.20 9.08
N LYS A 16 6.59 1.84 8.64
CA LYS A 16 7.57 2.74 8.03
C LYS A 16 8.16 2.07 6.79
N ILE A 17 8.22 2.80 5.69
CA ILE A 17 8.82 2.35 4.43
C ILE A 17 9.92 3.34 4.04
N ILE A 18 11.11 2.82 3.77
CA ILE A 18 12.23 3.57 3.19
C ILE A 18 12.30 3.22 1.72
N ILE A 19 11.91 4.15 0.87
CA ILE A 19 11.98 3.98 -0.58
C ILE A 19 13.41 4.30 -1.02
N LEU A 20 14.09 3.30 -1.57
CA LEU A 20 15.51 3.36 -1.94
C LEU A 20 15.72 3.89 -3.35
N GLY A 21 14.75 3.68 -4.25
CA GLY A 21 14.82 4.15 -5.62
C GLY A 21 13.99 3.33 -6.59
N LEU A 22 14.19 3.65 -7.87
CA LEU A 22 13.60 2.94 -9.00
C LEU A 22 14.69 2.20 -9.77
N GLU A 23 14.47 0.92 -10.07
CA GLU A 23 15.32 0.12 -10.95
C GLU A 23 14.62 -0.11 -12.28
N PRO A 24 15.21 0.32 -13.43
CA PRO A 24 14.65 0.09 -14.75
C PRO A 24 14.47 -1.40 -15.06
N SER A 25 13.32 -1.77 -15.61
CA SER A 25 13.02 -3.15 -16.03
C SER A 25 12.13 -3.16 -17.29
N ARG A 26 12.10 -4.31 -18.00
CA ARG A 26 11.27 -4.47 -19.21
C ARG A 26 9.76 -4.31 -18.94
N ASP A 27 9.31 -4.79 -17.78
CA ASP A 27 7.89 -4.81 -17.39
C ASP A 27 7.50 -3.59 -16.56
N GLY A 28 8.21 -2.48 -16.71
CA GLY A 28 8.12 -1.26 -15.93
C GLY A 28 9.12 -1.23 -14.78
N ASP A 29 9.46 -0.05 -14.30
CA ASP A 29 10.42 0.14 -13.23
C ASP A 29 9.99 -0.59 -11.96
N LYS A 30 10.96 -1.10 -11.20
CA LYS A 30 10.76 -1.64 -9.86
C LYS A 30 10.92 -0.53 -8.83
N LEU A 31 9.97 -0.37 -7.95
CA LEU A 31 10.11 0.42 -6.73
C LEU A 31 10.80 -0.43 -5.67
N ILE A 32 12.03 -0.08 -5.33
CA ILE A 32 12.83 -0.80 -4.33
C ILE A 32 12.66 -0.13 -2.98
N ALA A 33 12.35 -0.92 -1.96
CA ALA A 33 12.11 -0.40 -0.62
C ALA A 33 12.54 -1.37 0.49
N GLU A 34 12.74 -0.80 1.68
CA GLU A 34 12.75 -1.53 2.94
C GLU A 34 11.52 -1.14 3.76
N SER A 35 10.91 -2.11 4.42
CA SER A 35 9.74 -1.89 5.28
C SER A 35 10.01 -2.34 6.70
N PHE A 36 9.50 -1.56 7.66
CA PHE A 36 9.57 -1.85 9.09
C PHE A 36 8.15 -1.79 9.65
N CYS A 37 7.70 -2.90 10.24
CA CYS A 37 6.39 -2.99 10.85
C CYS A 37 6.51 -3.38 12.31
N GLN A 38 5.84 -2.63 13.20
CA GLN A 38 5.74 -2.93 14.62
C GLN A 38 4.75 -4.08 14.85
N PRO A 39 4.85 -4.82 15.96
CA PRO A 39 3.84 -5.80 16.34
C PRO A 39 2.43 -5.23 16.28
N GLY A 40 1.52 -5.94 15.62
CA GLY A 40 0.13 -5.51 15.40
C GLY A 40 -0.09 -4.59 14.20
N ALA A 41 0.98 -4.14 13.53
CA ALA A 41 0.89 -3.40 12.27
C ALA A 41 0.91 -4.34 11.05
N GLY A 42 0.46 -3.83 9.92
CA GLY A 42 0.42 -4.49 8.63
C GLY A 42 -0.84 -4.11 7.84
N PRO A 43 -0.82 -4.23 6.52
CA PRO A 43 -1.93 -3.87 5.67
C PRO A 43 -3.12 -4.83 5.86
N ALA A 44 -4.33 -4.29 5.73
CA ALA A 44 -5.55 -5.06 5.60
C ALA A 44 -5.53 -5.91 4.30
N MET A 45 -6.49 -6.86 4.15
CA MET A 45 -6.61 -7.67 2.92
C MET A 45 -6.86 -6.76 1.71
N HIS A 46 -5.91 -6.77 0.76
CA HIS A 46 -5.93 -5.89 -0.40
C HIS A 46 -5.47 -6.61 -1.68
N THR A 47 -5.61 -5.93 -2.80
CA THR A 47 -5.18 -6.44 -4.11
C THR A 47 -4.43 -5.34 -4.86
N HIS A 48 -3.30 -5.71 -5.43
CA HIS A 48 -2.62 -4.95 -6.48
C HIS A 48 -3.01 -5.57 -7.83
N PHE A 49 -3.87 -4.91 -8.62
CA PHE A 49 -4.34 -5.49 -9.89
C PHE A 49 -3.26 -5.50 -10.97
N GLN A 50 -2.35 -4.53 -10.93
CA GLN A 50 -1.37 -4.28 -11.98
C GLN A 50 0.08 -4.54 -11.52
N GLN A 51 0.33 -4.65 -10.21
CA GLN A 51 1.67 -4.73 -9.64
C GLN A 51 1.91 -6.11 -9.00
N ASP A 52 3.07 -6.68 -9.30
CA ASP A 52 3.66 -7.77 -8.52
C ASP A 52 4.38 -7.17 -7.31
N GLU A 53 4.37 -7.87 -6.18
CA GLU A 53 5.00 -7.43 -4.94
C GLU A 53 5.82 -8.55 -4.33
N VAL A 54 7.01 -8.20 -3.84
CA VAL A 54 7.93 -9.15 -3.21
C VAL A 54 8.47 -8.60 -1.91
N PHE A 55 8.51 -9.46 -0.89
CA PHE A 55 9.18 -9.22 0.38
C PHE A 55 10.20 -10.30 0.66
N THR A 56 11.40 -9.92 1.07
CA THR A 56 12.40 -10.80 1.68
C THR A 56 12.53 -10.41 3.14
N VAL A 57 12.24 -11.32 4.06
CA VAL A 57 12.35 -11.08 5.50
C VAL A 57 13.81 -10.98 5.89
N LEU A 58 14.20 -9.86 6.49
CA LEU A 58 15.57 -9.62 6.99
C LEU A 58 15.66 -9.90 8.50
N SER A 59 14.65 -9.50 9.27
CA SER A 59 14.53 -9.83 10.70
C SER A 59 13.07 -9.81 11.15
N GLY A 60 12.77 -10.41 12.30
CA GLY A 60 11.40 -10.65 12.76
C GLY A 60 10.76 -11.83 12.02
N LYS A 61 9.44 -11.90 12.02
CA LYS A 61 8.66 -12.94 11.31
C LYS A 61 7.47 -12.29 10.63
N MET A 62 7.22 -12.68 9.39
CA MET A 62 6.06 -12.23 8.62
C MET A 62 5.00 -13.32 8.58
N GLY A 63 3.84 -13.09 9.22
CA GLY A 63 2.64 -13.84 8.89
C GLY A 63 2.06 -13.28 7.58
N HIS A 64 1.66 -14.14 6.66
CA HIS A 64 1.06 -13.71 5.41
C HIS A 64 -0.06 -14.65 4.97
N GLN A 65 -0.99 -14.14 4.18
CA GLN A 65 -2.13 -14.91 3.70
C GLN A 65 -2.60 -14.42 2.33
N ILE A 66 -2.81 -15.36 1.42
CA ILE A 66 -3.61 -15.18 0.21
C ILE A 66 -5.06 -15.49 0.54
N LEU A 67 -6.00 -14.71 0.02
CA LEU A 67 -7.42 -14.93 0.29
C LEU A 67 -7.86 -16.33 -0.15
N GLY A 68 -8.45 -17.08 0.76
CA GLY A 68 -8.88 -18.47 0.53
C GLY A 68 -7.81 -19.53 0.80
N GLU A 69 -6.58 -19.13 1.15
CA GLU A 69 -5.52 -20.05 1.57
C GLU A 69 -5.31 -19.99 3.09
N GLU A 70 -4.69 -21.04 3.64
CA GLU A 70 -4.23 -21.04 5.02
C GLU A 70 -3.10 -20.03 5.22
N PRO A 71 -3.07 -19.34 6.37
CA PRO A 71 -1.97 -18.47 6.74
C PRO A 71 -0.62 -19.20 6.77
N LYS A 72 0.43 -18.50 6.37
CA LYS A 72 1.82 -18.99 6.38
C LYS A 72 2.71 -18.03 7.15
N ILE A 73 3.84 -18.52 7.64
CA ILE A 73 4.84 -17.72 8.35
C ILE A 73 6.14 -17.78 7.57
N ALA A 74 6.70 -16.63 7.26
CA ALA A 74 8.02 -16.47 6.66
C ALA A 74 9.01 -16.00 7.74
N HIS A 75 10.20 -16.61 7.72
CA HIS A 75 11.32 -16.37 8.64
C HIS A 75 12.44 -15.57 7.95
N PRO A 76 13.42 -15.04 8.70
CA PRO A 76 14.59 -14.38 8.10
C PRO A 76 15.25 -15.23 7.01
N GLY A 77 15.44 -14.64 5.83
CA GLY A 77 15.93 -15.27 4.62
C GLY A 77 14.84 -15.77 3.66
N ASP A 78 13.60 -15.92 4.12
CA ASP A 78 12.49 -16.33 3.26
C ASP A 78 12.03 -15.17 2.38
N THR A 79 11.59 -15.50 1.16
CA THR A 79 11.01 -14.55 0.21
C THR A 79 9.55 -14.90 -0.07
N VAL A 80 8.68 -13.91 0.06
CA VAL A 80 7.25 -14.00 -0.22
C VAL A 80 6.96 -13.22 -1.50
N PHE A 81 6.26 -13.84 -2.44
CA PHE A 81 5.84 -13.25 -3.71
C PHE A 81 4.31 -13.18 -3.79
N PHE A 82 3.79 -11.99 -3.98
CA PHE A 82 2.38 -11.75 -4.29
C PHE A 82 2.26 -11.33 -5.75
N LYS A 83 1.64 -12.21 -6.55
CA LYS A 83 1.39 -11.92 -7.95
C LYS A 83 0.28 -10.89 -8.08
N ARG A 84 0.40 -10.01 -9.08
CA ARG A 84 -0.68 -9.07 -9.44
C ARG A 84 -2.03 -9.76 -9.57
N GLY A 85 -3.10 -9.12 -9.12
CA GLY A 85 -4.45 -9.67 -9.09
C GLY A 85 -4.72 -10.65 -7.95
N THR A 86 -3.73 -10.97 -7.11
CA THR A 86 -3.90 -11.89 -5.97
C THR A 86 -4.25 -11.11 -4.71
N PRO A 87 -5.44 -11.28 -4.11
CA PRO A 87 -5.77 -10.68 -2.84
C PRO A 87 -4.92 -11.25 -1.72
N HIS A 88 -4.26 -10.39 -0.95
CA HIS A 88 -3.34 -10.80 0.10
C HIS A 88 -3.26 -9.79 1.25
N LYS A 89 -2.68 -10.22 2.34
CA LYS A 89 -2.28 -9.40 3.49
C LYS A 89 -1.05 -9.98 4.15
N PHE A 90 -0.38 -9.17 4.96
CA PHE A 90 0.65 -9.65 5.88
C PHE A 90 0.52 -8.95 7.24
N TRP A 91 1.18 -9.48 8.26
CA TRP A 91 1.24 -8.94 9.61
C TRP A 91 2.56 -9.32 10.27
N VAL A 92 2.87 -8.66 11.36
CA VAL A 92 4.01 -9.01 12.20
C VAL A 92 3.63 -10.22 13.06
N GLU A 93 4.36 -11.32 12.92
CA GLU A 93 4.19 -12.51 13.74
C GLU A 93 5.14 -12.47 14.94
N GLY A 94 4.56 -12.42 16.16
CA GLY A 94 5.32 -12.31 17.41
C GLY A 94 5.46 -10.86 17.90
N GLN A 95 6.55 -10.59 18.65
CA GLN A 95 6.76 -9.31 19.35
C GLN A 95 7.96 -8.52 18.84
N GLU A 96 8.66 -9.04 17.84
CA GLU A 96 9.81 -8.37 17.24
C GLU A 96 9.36 -7.51 16.04
N VAL A 97 10.05 -6.40 15.81
CA VAL A 97 9.83 -5.59 14.61
C VAL A 97 10.14 -6.43 13.37
N LEU A 98 9.20 -6.47 12.45
CA LEU A 98 9.42 -7.07 11.15
C LEU A 98 10.19 -6.08 10.27
N HIS A 99 11.34 -6.51 9.75
CA HIS A 99 12.12 -5.78 8.75
C HIS A 99 12.21 -6.61 7.47
N CYS A 100 11.76 -6.04 6.38
CA CYS A 100 11.84 -6.66 5.06
C CYS A 100 12.52 -5.72 4.06
N SER A 101 13.26 -6.29 3.11
CA SER A 101 13.52 -5.66 1.83
C SER A 101 12.52 -6.16 0.80
N GLY A 102 12.26 -5.37 -0.25
CA GLY A 102 11.32 -5.81 -1.27
C GLY A 102 11.21 -4.85 -2.45
N TRP A 103 10.33 -5.21 -3.35
CA TRP A 103 10.03 -4.39 -4.52
C TRP A 103 8.57 -4.55 -4.97
N VAL A 104 8.07 -3.52 -5.66
CA VAL A 104 6.79 -3.53 -6.36
C VAL A 104 7.03 -3.23 -7.84
N GLN A 105 6.40 -3.98 -8.76
CA GLN A 105 6.59 -3.81 -10.21
C GLN A 105 5.29 -4.04 -11.01
N PRO A 106 4.94 -3.13 -11.94
CA PRO A 106 5.59 -1.83 -12.19
C PRO A 106 5.38 -0.84 -11.04
N ALA A 107 6.36 0.02 -10.79
CA ALA A 107 6.31 1.04 -9.74
C ALA A 107 5.12 1.99 -9.90
N HIS A 108 4.97 2.54 -11.09
CA HIS A 108 3.94 3.47 -11.54
C HIS A 108 3.40 4.41 -10.44
N SER A 109 2.14 4.21 -9.99
CA SER A 109 1.50 5.05 -8.96
C SER A 109 1.82 4.62 -7.53
N THR A 110 2.52 3.48 -7.32
CA THR A 110 2.68 2.84 -6.00
C THR A 110 3.29 3.77 -4.95
N GLU A 111 4.37 4.46 -5.30
CA GLU A 111 5.04 5.38 -4.38
C GLU A 111 4.12 6.52 -3.92
N PHE A 112 3.42 7.14 -4.88
CA PHE A 112 2.42 8.16 -4.58
C PHE A 112 1.29 7.59 -3.73
N PHE A 113 0.73 6.44 -4.13
CA PHE A 113 -0.41 5.84 -3.46
C PHE A 113 -0.11 5.49 -2.01
N LEU A 114 1.02 4.81 -1.73
CA LEU A 114 1.47 4.46 -0.38
C LEU A 114 1.70 5.71 0.48
N GLY A 115 2.42 6.70 -0.06
CA GLY A 115 2.67 7.96 0.64
C GLY A 115 1.39 8.71 0.98
N ALA A 116 0.43 8.76 0.04
CA ALA A 116 -0.85 9.41 0.23
C ALA A 116 -1.76 8.66 1.24
N VAL A 117 -1.76 7.31 1.22
CA VAL A 117 -2.47 6.51 2.22
C VAL A 117 -1.91 6.78 3.62
N PHE A 118 -0.59 6.74 3.79
CA PHE A 118 0.05 6.99 5.09
C PHE A 118 -0.21 8.42 5.57
N ALA A 119 -0.14 9.41 4.68
CA ALA A 119 -0.49 10.79 5.02
C ALA A 119 -1.96 10.92 5.46
N ALA A 120 -2.88 10.22 4.79
CA ALA A 120 -4.30 10.23 5.14
C ALA A 120 -4.59 9.50 6.46
N GLN A 121 -3.83 8.44 6.79
CA GLN A 121 -3.87 7.76 8.09
C GLN A 121 -3.32 8.66 9.20
N ASN A 122 -2.20 9.34 8.98
CA ASN A 122 -1.65 10.34 9.91
C ASN A 122 -2.66 11.46 10.19
N LYS A 123 -3.36 11.93 9.18
CA LYS A 123 -4.38 12.96 9.30
C LYS A 123 -5.61 12.49 10.09
N SER A 124 -6.01 11.24 9.96
CA SER A 124 -7.12 10.67 10.72
C SER A 124 -6.72 10.23 12.13
N GLY A 125 -5.45 9.90 12.36
CA GLY A 125 -4.93 9.27 13.58
C GLY A 125 -5.39 7.82 13.76
N LYS A 126 -5.83 7.15 12.67
CA LYS A 126 -6.40 5.80 12.66
C LYS A 126 -5.92 5.01 11.45
N ALA A 127 -6.12 3.67 11.50
CA ALA A 127 -5.85 2.78 10.38
C ALA A 127 -6.69 3.15 9.13
N GLU A 128 -7.93 3.63 9.34
CA GLU A 128 -8.75 4.15 8.26
C GLU A 128 -8.24 5.53 7.82
N PRO A 129 -7.91 5.73 6.54
CA PRO A 129 -7.52 7.03 6.00
C PRO A 129 -8.57 8.12 6.25
N GLU A 130 -8.18 9.40 6.28
CA GLU A 130 -9.14 10.50 6.29
C GLU A 130 -10.15 10.30 5.15
N ARG A 131 -11.42 10.55 5.44
CA ARG A 131 -12.57 10.14 4.62
C ARG A 131 -12.49 10.61 3.17
N PHE A 132 -12.16 11.88 2.92
CA PHE A 132 -12.07 12.40 1.56
C PHE A 132 -10.82 11.88 0.85
N ASP A 133 -9.69 11.85 1.55
CA ASP A 133 -8.43 11.35 0.99
C ASP A 133 -8.56 9.86 0.65
N GLY A 134 -9.13 9.05 1.55
CA GLY A 134 -9.43 7.64 1.29
C GLY A 134 -10.38 7.44 0.11
N ALA A 135 -11.44 8.27 0.00
CA ALA A 135 -12.36 8.20 -1.13
C ALA A 135 -11.68 8.57 -2.46
N TYR A 136 -10.78 9.57 -2.46
CA TYR A 136 -9.97 9.91 -3.63
C TYR A 136 -9.11 8.73 -4.06
N LEU A 137 -8.32 8.18 -3.14
CA LEU A 137 -7.36 7.13 -3.44
C LEU A 137 -8.05 5.86 -3.94
N LEU A 138 -9.05 5.37 -3.21
CA LEU A 138 -9.73 4.11 -3.55
C LEU A 138 -10.70 4.23 -4.72
N THR A 139 -11.12 5.44 -5.11
CA THR A 139 -11.96 5.65 -6.30
C THR A 139 -11.11 5.90 -7.54
N ARG A 140 -10.11 6.80 -7.46
CA ARG A 140 -9.28 7.17 -8.59
C ARG A 140 -8.36 6.03 -9.03
N TYR A 141 -7.77 5.30 -8.06
CA TYR A 141 -6.85 4.19 -8.31
C TYR A 141 -7.52 2.81 -8.24
N ALA A 142 -8.84 2.74 -8.39
CA ALA A 142 -9.59 1.48 -8.34
C ALA A 142 -9.22 0.47 -9.45
N SER A 143 -8.52 0.88 -10.50
CA SER A 143 -7.95 0.00 -11.53
C SER A 143 -6.63 -0.66 -11.09
N GLU A 144 -5.98 -0.12 -10.04
CA GLU A 144 -4.71 -0.62 -9.54
C GLU A 144 -4.84 -1.29 -8.16
N TYR A 145 -5.71 -0.75 -7.27
CA TYR A 145 -5.80 -1.20 -5.87
C TYR A 145 -7.24 -1.43 -5.44
N ASP A 146 -7.45 -2.45 -4.61
CA ASP A 146 -8.73 -2.69 -3.93
C ASP A 146 -8.48 -3.15 -2.48
N MET A 147 -9.37 -2.74 -1.55
CA MET A 147 -9.31 -3.07 -0.12
C MET A 147 -10.49 -3.97 0.22
N LEU A 148 -10.25 -5.28 0.33
CA LEU A 148 -11.32 -6.26 0.43
C LEU A 148 -12.05 -6.26 1.78
N ASP A 149 -11.40 -5.80 2.85
CA ASP A 149 -12.01 -5.66 4.16
C ASP A 149 -13.09 -4.57 4.22
N ILE A 150 -13.13 -3.67 3.22
CA ILE A 150 -14.19 -2.68 3.07
C ILE A 150 -15.38 -3.33 2.35
N PRO A 151 -16.62 -3.25 2.89
CA PRO A 151 -17.80 -3.83 2.25
C PRO A 151 -17.99 -3.35 0.80
N TRP A 152 -18.40 -4.25 -0.08
CA TRP A 152 -18.53 -3.98 -1.52
C TRP A 152 -19.34 -2.70 -1.83
N PHE A 153 -20.49 -2.52 -1.16
CA PHE A 153 -21.34 -1.34 -1.41
C PHE A 153 -20.66 -0.03 -0.97
N VAL A 154 -19.78 -0.07 0.05
CA VAL A 154 -18.99 1.10 0.45
C VAL A 154 -17.98 1.43 -0.65
N ARG A 155 -17.23 0.44 -1.12
CA ARG A 155 -16.20 0.63 -2.18
C ARG A 155 -16.79 1.10 -3.51
N LYS A 156 -17.92 0.52 -3.93
CA LYS A 156 -18.46 0.72 -5.29
C LYS A 156 -19.56 1.78 -5.36
N ILE A 157 -20.13 2.22 -4.22
CA ILE A 157 -21.20 3.20 -4.18
C ILE A 157 -20.83 4.40 -3.29
N ILE A 158 -20.51 4.16 -2.02
CA ILE A 158 -20.32 5.26 -1.05
C ILE A 158 -19.04 6.05 -1.35
N LEU A 159 -17.89 5.37 -1.54
CA LEU A 159 -16.63 6.07 -1.81
C LEU A 159 -16.67 6.88 -3.10
N PRO A 160 -17.21 6.40 -4.24
CA PRO A 160 -17.42 7.24 -5.43
C PRO A 160 -18.30 8.48 -5.19
N ILE A 161 -19.36 8.35 -4.39
CA ILE A 161 -20.20 9.51 -4.03
C ILE A 161 -19.39 10.51 -3.19
N VAL A 162 -18.67 10.04 -2.16
CA VAL A 162 -17.80 10.89 -1.32
C VAL A 162 -16.71 11.56 -2.16
N TYR A 163 -16.14 10.83 -3.13
CA TYR A 163 -15.17 11.37 -4.09
C TYR A 163 -15.75 12.54 -4.89
N VAL A 164 -16.94 12.38 -5.48
CA VAL A 164 -17.60 13.46 -6.24
C VAL A 164 -17.90 14.66 -5.34
N VAL A 165 -18.43 14.44 -4.13
CA VAL A 165 -18.68 15.50 -3.15
C VAL A 165 -17.37 16.21 -2.78
N GLY A 166 -16.28 15.46 -2.52
CA GLY A 166 -14.97 16.03 -2.23
C GLY A 166 -14.43 16.89 -3.37
N MET A 167 -14.63 16.46 -4.62
CA MET A 167 -14.28 17.22 -5.83
C MET A 167 -15.02 18.58 -5.88
N LEU A 168 -16.33 18.54 -5.68
CA LEU A 168 -17.16 19.77 -5.66
C LEU A 168 -16.78 20.73 -4.53
N LEU A 169 -16.34 20.20 -3.39
CA LEU A 169 -15.88 20.97 -2.24
C LEU A 169 -14.40 21.39 -2.32
N GLY A 170 -13.69 21.05 -3.39
CA GLY A 170 -12.26 21.39 -3.57
C GLY A 170 -11.32 20.72 -2.57
N LYS A 171 -11.69 19.54 -2.05
CA LYS A 171 -10.93 18.82 -1.02
C LYS A 171 -9.61 18.20 -1.53
N TYR A 172 -9.43 18.07 -2.85
CA TYR A 172 -8.33 17.33 -3.48
C TYR A 172 -7.22 18.19 -4.08
N LYS A 173 -7.17 19.48 -3.73
CA LYS A 173 -6.11 20.39 -4.20
C LYS A 173 -4.69 19.91 -3.87
N HIS A 174 -4.53 19.25 -2.73
CA HIS A 174 -3.24 18.69 -2.31
C HIS A 174 -2.80 17.44 -3.10
N PHE A 175 -3.71 16.86 -3.90
CA PHE A 175 -3.40 15.79 -4.86
C PHE A 175 -3.17 16.32 -6.29
N GLU A 176 -3.07 17.64 -6.47
CA GLU A 176 -2.74 18.21 -7.77
C GLU A 176 -1.37 17.71 -8.25
N GLY A 177 -1.30 17.21 -9.50
CA GLY A 177 -0.10 16.56 -10.01
C GLY A 177 0.06 15.08 -9.65
N ALA A 178 -0.93 14.46 -9.01
CA ALA A 178 -0.94 13.01 -8.77
C ALA A 178 -0.83 12.23 -10.09
N PRO A 179 -0.09 11.10 -10.13
CA PRO A 179 0.03 10.29 -11.33
C PRO A 179 -1.33 9.78 -11.82
N GLU A 180 -1.49 9.62 -13.13
CA GLU A 180 -2.68 8.98 -13.69
C GLU A 180 -2.64 7.48 -13.38
N PRO A 181 -3.78 6.88 -12.97
CA PRO A 181 -3.84 5.44 -12.73
C PRO A 181 -3.62 4.65 -14.02
N LEU A 182 -3.06 3.45 -13.88
CA LEU A 182 -3.00 2.47 -14.97
C LEU A 182 -4.42 2.05 -15.38
N LYS A 183 -4.61 1.85 -16.67
CA LYS A 183 -5.92 1.46 -17.25
C LYS A 183 -6.02 -0.05 -17.39
#